data_b263762f6335d50a8fd2d2e1f0854a09
#
_entry.id   b263762f6335d50a8fd2d2e1f0854a09
#
_cell.length_a   1.000
_cell.length_b   1.000
_cell.length_c   1.000
_cell.angle_alpha   90.00
_cell.angle_beta   90.00
_cell.angle_gamma   90.00
#
_symmetry.space_group_name_H-M   'P 1'
#
loop_
_entity.id
_entity.type
_entity.pdbx_description
1 polymer ?
#
loop_
_entity_poly.entity_id
_entity_poly.type
_entity_poly.pdbx_seq_one_letter_code
_entity_poly.pdbx_strand_id
1 'polypeptide(L)'
;MRPFEYVRAGDAAAATAAVAAMPLARFLAGGTNLIDLMKEDVERPTRLVDIRNLPLREIQRTRSGLSIGALTTNTETANHPLVRENYPLLTQAIVAGASGQLRNMATNGGNLLQRTRCNYFYDTAMPCNKREPGTGCGAREGLNKIHAILGWSESCVATYPGDMANALYALDALSLIHI
;
A
#
# COMPACT_ATOMS: atom_id res chain seq x y z
N MET A 1 -12.19 -15.32 -4.69
CA MET A 1 -11.60 -15.13 -3.34
C MET A 1 -11.57 -16.48 -2.64
N ARG A 2 -10.44 -16.89 -2.09
CA ARG A 2 -10.27 -18.17 -1.38
C ARG A 2 -10.66 -18.03 0.10
N PRO A 3 -11.02 -19.10 0.81
CA PRO A 3 -11.24 -19.07 2.25
C PRO A 3 -9.98 -18.62 3.01
N PHE A 4 -10.17 -17.85 4.08
CA PHE A 4 -9.12 -17.37 4.95
C PHE A 4 -9.63 -17.27 6.40
N GLU A 5 -8.71 -17.30 7.36
CA GLU A 5 -9.01 -16.96 8.74
C GLU A 5 -9.04 -15.45 8.93
N TYR A 6 -9.89 -14.97 9.83
CA TYR A 6 -9.95 -13.56 10.21
C TYR A 6 -9.69 -13.42 11.69
N VAL A 7 -8.70 -12.60 12.03
CA VAL A 7 -8.31 -12.28 13.41
C VAL A 7 -8.24 -10.76 13.57
N ARG A 8 -8.80 -10.24 14.66
CA ARG A 8 -8.65 -8.84 15.03
C ARG A 8 -7.57 -8.71 16.10
N ALA A 9 -6.54 -7.90 15.84
CA ALA A 9 -5.46 -7.65 16.77
C ALA A 9 -5.86 -6.60 17.82
N GLY A 10 -5.51 -6.84 19.09
CA GLY A 10 -5.72 -5.90 20.17
C GLY A 10 -4.62 -4.84 20.28
N ASP A 11 -3.40 -5.19 19.85
CA ASP A 11 -2.24 -4.30 19.86
C ASP A 11 -1.25 -4.67 18.73
N ALA A 12 -0.19 -3.89 18.56
CA ALA A 12 0.79 -4.07 17.51
C ALA A 12 1.63 -5.35 17.67
N ALA A 13 1.92 -5.75 18.93
CA ALA A 13 2.69 -6.97 19.22
C ALA A 13 1.86 -8.21 18.84
N ALA A 14 0.59 -8.24 19.23
CA ALA A 14 -0.34 -9.30 18.84
C ALA A 14 -0.53 -9.37 17.34
N ALA A 15 -0.61 -8.21 16.65
CA ALA A 15 -0.73 -8.16 15.19
C ALA A 15 0.49 -8.77 14.49
N THR A 16 1.69 -8.39 14.89
CA THR A 16 2.94 -8.93 14.33
C THR A 16 3.10 -10.41 14.61
N ALA A 17 2.82 -10.85 15.83
CA ALA A 17 2.84 -12.26 16.20
C ALA A 17 1.86 -13.10 15.37
N ALA A 18 0.63 -12.60 15.17
CA ALA A 18 -0.40 -13.30 14.40
C ALA A 18 -0.04 -13.45 12.90
N VAL A 19 0.66 -12.45 12.32
CA VAL A 19 1.16 -12.54 10.93
C VAL A 19 2.37 -13.47 10.86
N ALA A 20 3.30 -13.38 11.80
CA ALA A 20 4.51 -14.22 11.83
C ALA A 20 4.21 -15.71 12.04
N ALA A 21 3.13 -16.03 12.76
CA ALA A 21 2.75 -17.39 13.08
C ALA A 21 2.19 -18.21 11.90
N MET A 22 1.84 -17.57 10.79
CA MET A 22 1.19 -18.27 9.66
C MET A 22 1.73 -17.81 8.32
N PRO A 23 2.22 -18.73 7.47
CA PRO A 23 2.62 -18.39 6.10
C PRO A 23 1.48 -17.73 5.33
N LEU A 24 1.82 -16.73 4.51
CA LEU A 24 0.88 -15.95 3.71
C LEU A 24 -0.15 -15.15 4.51
N ALA A 25 -0.04 -15.03 5.84
CA ALA A 25 -0.87 -14.10 6.59
C ALA A 25 -0.59 -12.65 6.15
N ARG A 26 -1.62 -11.79 6.18
CA ARG A 26 -1.52 -10.38 5.78
C ARG A 26 -2.23 -9.48 6.78
N PHE A 27 -1.68 -8.30 6.99
CA PHE A 27 -2.39 -7.24 7.69
C PHE A 27 -3.55 -6.71 6.85
N LEU A 28 -4.68 -6.47 7.48
CA LEU A 28 -5.84 -5.82 6.89
C LEU A 28 -6.05 -4.45 7.55
N ALA A 29 -5.75 -3.38 6.81
CA ALA A 29 -6.09 -2.01 7.14
C ALA A 29 -7.33 -1.57 6.36
N GLY A 30 -7.26 -0.57 5.50
CA GLY A 30 -8.39 -0.15 4.66
C GLY A 30 -8.86 -1.17 3.62
N GLY A 31 -8.01 -2.11 3.27
CA GLY A 31 -8.34 -3.23 2.36
C GLY A 31 -8.45 -2.87 0.88
N THR A 32 -8.39 -1.61 0.51
CA THR A 32 -8.66 -1.12 -0.85
C THR A 32 -7.72 -1.67 -1.94
N ASN A 33 -6.56 -2.18 -1.58
CA ASN A 33 -5.66 -2.87 -2.51
C ASN A 33 -5.66 -4.40 -2.25
N LEU A 34 -5.53 -4.83 -1.00
CA LEU A 34 -5.46 -6.26 -0.67
C LEU A 34 -6.72 -7.03 -1.08
N ILE A 35 -7.91 -6.52 -0.76
CA ILE A 35 -9.17 -7.19 -1.09
C ILE A 35 -9.40 -7.23 -2.61
N ASP A 36 -9.01 -6.18 -3.32
CA ASP A 36 -9.03 -6.16 -4.78
C ASP A 36 -8.18 -7.31 -5.35
N LEU A 37 -6.93 -7.42 -4.94
CA LEU A 37 -6.02 -8.48 -5.36
C LEU A 37 -6.49 -9.89 -4.94
N MET A 38 -7.22 -10.00 -3.83
CA MET A 38 -7.84 -11.27 -3.42
C MET A 38 -9.02 -11.65 -4.32
N LYS A 39 -9.79 -10.67 -4.81
CA LYS A 39 -10.90 -10.93 -5.76
C LYS A 39 -10.37 -11.41 -7.10
N GLU A 40 -9.25 -10.84 -7.55
CA GLU A 40 -8.54 -11.23 -8.78
C GLU A 40 -7.68 -12.50 -8.61
N ASP A 41 -7.72 -13.15 -7.44
CA ASP A 41 -6.93 -14.35 -7.10
C ASP A 41 -5.40 -14.17 -7.23
N VAL A 42 -4.92 -12.92 -7.20
CA VAL A 42 -3.51 -12.55 -7.23
C VAL A 42 -2.85 -12.70 -5.85
N GLU A 43 -3.49 -12.18 -4.81
CA GLU A 43 -3.10 -12.40 -3.42
C GLU A 43 -4.02 -13.46 -2.78
N ARG A 44 -3.40 -14.44 -2.12
CA ARG A 44 -4.08 -15.63 -1.58
C ARG A 44 -3.74 -15.82 -0.11
N PRO A 45 -4.06 -14.83 0.76
CA PRO A 45 -3.73 -14.94 2.17
C PRO A 45 -4.50 -16.09 2.82
N THR A 46 -3.83 -16.79 3.72
CA THR A 46 -4.43 -17.82 4.57
C THR A 46 -5.08 -17.21 5.81
N ARG A 47 -4.61 -16.02 6.23
CA ARG A 47 -5.15 -15.28 7.37
C ARG A 47 -5.11 -13.77 7.09
N LEU A 48 -6.19 -13.08 7.47
CA LEU A 48 -6.25 -11.63 7.57
C LEU A 48 -6.20 -11.19 9.03
N VAL A 49 -5.21 -10.36 9.35
CA VAL A 49 -5.07 -9.77 10.68
C VAL A 49 -5.54 -8.32 10.61
N ASP A 50 -6.72 -8.07 11.14
CA ASP A 50 -7.34 -6.74 11.15
C ASP A 50 -6.65 -5.85 12.18
N ILE A 51 -6.05 -4.75 11.68
CA ILE A 51 -5.33 -3.76 12.47
C ILE A 51 -6.04 -2.41 12.56
N ARG A 52 -7.26 -2.28 12.04
CA ARG A 52 -7.98 -1.01 11.92
C ARG A 52 -8.26 -0.30 13.25
N ASN A 53 -8.31 -1.06 14.35
CA ASN A 53 -8.60 -0.52 15.68
C ASN A 53 -7.33 -0.19 16.49
N LEU A 54 -6.16 -0.38 15.93
CA LEU A 54 -4.91 -0.03 16.62
C LEU A 54 -4.76 1.50 16.73
N PRO A 55 -4.14 2.02 17.79
CA PRO A 55 -3.96 3.46 18.03
C PRO A 55 -2.84 4.06 17.15
N LEU A 56 -2.95 3.90 15.82
CA LEU A 56 -1.97 4.34 14.82
C LEU A 56 -2.57 5.33 13.82
N ARG A 57 -3.52 6.19 14.28
CA ARG A 57 -4.25 7.15 13.43
C ARG A 57 -3.94 8.61 13.72
N GLU A 58 -3.10 8.90 14.68
CA GLU A 58 -2.89 10.27 15.12
C GLU A 58 -2.04 11.07 14.12
N ILE A 59 -2.41 12.33 13.89
CA ILE A 59 -1.60 13.31 13.18
C ILE A 59 -1.21 14.39 14.20
N GLN A 60 0.08 14.53 14.46
CA GLN A 60 0.58 15.42 15.50
C GLN A 60 1.84 16.17 15.07
N ARG A 61 1.99 17.38 15.58
CA ARG A 61 3.19 18.19 15.38
C ARG A 61 4.33 17.61 16.22
N THR A 62 5.50 17.51 15.61
CA THR A 62 6.76 17.13 16.26
C THR A 62 7.72 18.31 16.26
N ARG A 63 8.90 18.16 16.85
CA ARG A 63 9.95 19.19 16.79
C ARG A 63 10.49 19.42 15.37
N SER A 64 10.48 18.41 14.53
CA SER A 64 11.04 18.44 13.16
C SER A 64 10.00 18.45 12.04
N GLY A 65 8.70 18.44 12.36
CA GLY A 65 7.65 18.39 11.33
C GLY A 65 6.33 17.81 11.83
N LEU A 66 5.73 16.90 11.06
CA LEU A 66 4.53 16.16 11.44
C LEU A 66 4.80 14.66 11.54
N SER A 67 4.21 14.02 12.55
CA SER A 67 4.03 12.57 12.60
C SER A 67 2.62 12.24 12.11
N ILE A 68 2.51 11.31 11.18
CA ILE A 68 1.22 10.88 10.59
C ILE A 68 1.10 9.38 10.78
N GLY A 69 0.05 8.94 11.47
CA GLY A 69 -0.19 7.54 11.75
C GLY A 69 -0.43 6.70 10.49
N ALA A 70 0.08 5.48 10.49
CA ALA A 70 -0.04 4.56 9.35
C ALA A 70 -1.50 4.18 9.05
N LEU A 71 -2.39 4.20 10.04
CA LEU A 71 -3.81 3.89 9.92
C LEU A 71 -4.71 5.12 9.71
N THR A 72 -4.15 6.33 9.71
CA THR A 72 -4.88 7.53 9.27
C THR A 72 -5.31 7.33 7.82
N THR A 73 -6.57 7.62 7.51
CA THR A 73 -7.06 7.49 6.13
C THR A 73 -6.48 8.59 5.23
N ASN A 74 -6.45 8.34 3.94
CA ASN A 74 -6.01 9.35 2.97
C ASN A 74 -6.90 10.59 3.02
N THR A 75 -8.22 10.44 3.23
CA THR A 75 -9.16 11.56 3.41
C THR A 75 -8.84 12.36 4.66
N GLU A 76 -8.63 11.70 5.80
CA GLU A 76 -8.26 12.38 7.06
C GLU A 76 -6.95 13.16 6.88
N THR A 77 -5.94 12.53 6.28
CA THR A 77 -4.64 13.18 6.02
C THR A 77 -4.78 14.40 5.12
N ALA A 78 -5.46 14.27 3.98
CA ALA A 78 -5.61 15.36 3.01
C ALA A 78 -6.41 16.55 3.55
N ASN A 79 -7.36 16.31 4.49
CA ASN A 79 -8.19 17.36 5.08
C ASN A 79 -7.66 17.90 6.41
N HIS A 80 -6.62 17.30 6.98
CA HIS A 80 -6.10 17.74 8.27
C HIS A 80 -5.47 19.15 8.17
N PRO A 81 -5.83 20.12 9.04
CA PRO A 81 -5.32 21.50 8.96
C PRO A 81 -3.80 21.57 8.90
N LEU A 82 -3.10 20.86 9.79
CA LEU A 82 -1.63 20.86 9.82
C LEU A 82 -1.00 20.38 8.50
N VAL A 83 -1.65 19.44 7.80
CA VAL A 83 -1.16 18.92 6.51
C VAL A 83 -1.44 19.92 5.40
N ARG A 84 -2.68 20.44 5.33
CA ARG A 84 -3.09 21.41 4.31
C ARG A 84 -2.27 22.70 4.34
N GLU A 85 -2.00 23.21 5.53
CA GLU A 85 -1.30 24.48 5.73
C GLU A 85 0.22 24.35 5.53
N ASN A 86 0.84 23.27 6.00
CA ASN A 86 2.28 23.14 6.02
C ASN A 86 2.84 22.25 4.91
N TYR A 87 2.01 21.33 4.36
CA TYR A 87 2.42 20.35 3.35
C TYR A 87 1.39 20.24 2.21
N PRO A 88 1.03 21.36 1.53
CA PRO A 88 -0.01 21.36 0.50
C PRO A 88 0.26 20.39 -0.66
N LEU A 89 1.55 20.12 -0.98
CA LEU A 89 1.95 19.13 -1.97
C LEU A 89 1.41 17.73 -1.62
N LEU A 90 1.49 17.34 -0.34
CA LEU A 90 0.96 16.05 0.11
C LEU A 90 -0.56 15.98 -0.05
N THR A 91 -1.26 17.05 0.34
CA THR A 91 -2.72 17.15 0.11
C THR A 91 -3.08 17.00 -1.37
N GLN A 92 -2.40 17.73 -2.25
CA GLN A 92 -2.65 17.70 -3.70
C GLN A 92 -2.41 16.30 -4.28
N ALA A 93 -1.30 15.66 -3.92
CA ALA A 93 -0.96 14.33 -4.37
C ALA A 93 -2.00 13.28 -3.93
N ILE A 94 -2.46 13.34 -2.68
CA ILE A 94 -3.49 12.42 -2.17
C ILE A 94 -4.81 12.62 -2.91
N VAL A 95 -5.22 13.86 -3.13
CA VAL A 95 -6.50 14.20 -3.78
C VAL A 95 -6.48 13.87 -5.27
N ALA A 96 -5.33 13.94 -5.94
CA ALA A 96 -5.16 13.55 -7.34
C ALA A 96 -5.34 12.05 -7.56
N GLY A 97 -5.04 11.22 -6.55
CA GLY A 97 -5.16 9.76 -6.63
C GLY A 97 -6.51 9.23 -6.18
N ALA A 98 -6.94 8.10 -6.73
CA ALA A 98 -8.14 7.33 -6.37
C ALA A 98 -9.45 8.16 -6.39
N SER A 99 -10.55 7.56 -5.94
CA SER A 99 -11.83 8.23 -5.70
C SER A 99 -11.98 8.65 -4.23
N GLY A 100 -12.94 9.54 -3.93
CA GLY A 100 -13.27 9.92 -2.55
C GLY A 100 -13.64 8.72 -1.69
N GLN A 101 -14.40 7.78 -2.23
CA GLN A 101 -14.81 6.55 -1.54
C GLN A 101 -13.58 5.68 -1.17
N LEU A 102 -12.64 5.50 -2.10
CA LEU A 102 -11.41 4.76 -1.83
C LEU A 102 -10.55 5.46 -0.79
N ARG A 103 -10.38 6.79 -0.88
CA ARG A 103 -9.61 7.57 0.08
C ARG A 103 -10.17 7.55 1.50
N ASN A 104 -11.50 7.38 1.65
CA ASN A 104 -12.15 7.24 2.96
C ASN A 104 -11.76 5.93 3.67
N MET A 105 -11.34 4.92 2.93
CA MET A 105 -10.94 3.61 3.46
C MET A 105 -9.42 3.37 3.40
N ALA A 106 -8.76 3.84 2.33
CA ALA A 106 -7.32 3.69 2.15
C ALA A 106 -6.57 4.41 3.27
N THR A 107 -5.64 3.70 3.91
CA THR A 107 -4.78 4.23 4.97
C THR A 107 -3.42 4.64 4.40
N ASN A 108 -2.69 5.52 5.08
CA ASN A 108 -1.37 5.96 4.64
C ASN A 108 -0.39 4.79 4.51
N GLY A 109 -0.33 3.90 5.50
CA GLY A 109 0.51 2.70 5.43
C GLY A 109 0.10 1.78 4.27
N GLY A 110 -1.20 1.56 4.08
CA GLY A 110 -1.71 0.76 2.97
C GLY A 110 -1.43 1.40 1.61
N ASN A 111 -1.48 2.72 1.50
CA ASN A 111 -1.13 3.45 0.28
C ASN A 111 0.36 3.26 -0.06
N LEU A 112 1.27 3.41 0.90
CA LEU A 112 2.70 3.19 0.67
C LEU A 112 3.05 1.74 0.35
N LEU A 113 2.30 0.78 0.87
CA LEU A 113 2.51 -0.66 0.65
C LEU A 113 1.69 -1.21 -0.53
N GLN A 114 1.01 -0.36 -1.31
CA GLN A 114 0.22 -0.81 -2.45
C GLN A 114 1.08 -1.52 -3.50
N ARG A 115 0.48 -2.48 -4.20
CA ARG A 115 1.13 -3.25 -5.27
C ARG A 115 0.99 -2.53 -6.61
N THR A 116 1.82 -2.92 -7.57
CA THR A 116 1.79 -2.40 -8.94
C THR A 116 0.43 -2.56 -9.63
N ARG A 117 0.17 -1.75 -10.67
CA ARG A 117 -0.98 -1.85 -11.57
C ARG A 117 -0.64 -2.55 -12.90
N CYS A 118 0.46 -3.27 -12.95
CA CYS A 118 0.89 -4.03 -14.11
C CYS A 118 -0.15 -5.10 -14.49
N ASN A 119 -0.59 -5.11 -15.75
CA ASN A 119 -1.59 -6.08 -16.23
C ASN A 119 -1.10 -7.53 -16.10
N TYR A 120 0.19 -7.78 -16.33
CA TYR A 120 0.79 -9.12 -16.16
C TYR A 120 0.87 -9.56 -14.70
N PHE A 121 0.89 -8.61 -13.76
CA PHE A 121 0.78 -8.92 -12.34
C PHE A 121 -0.65 -9.33 -11.96
N TYR A 122 -1.66 -8.70 -12.57
CA TYR A 122 -3.07 -9.02 -12.33
C TYR A 122 -3.52 -10.28 -13.07
N ASP A 123 -2.98 -10.56 -14.25
CA ASP A 123 -3.31 -11.78 -15.01
C ASP A 123 -2.51 -12.96 -14.46
N THR A 124 -3.20 -13.86 -13.75
CA THR A 124 -2.57 -15.02 -13.12
C THR A 124 -2.10 -16.09 -14.09
N ALA A 125 -2.50 -16.04 -15.37
CA ALA A 125 -2.01 -16.94 -16.42
C ALA A 125 -0.65 -16.49 -17.00
N MET A 126 -0.26 -15.24 -16.77
CA MET A 126 0.97 -14.68 -17.33
C MET A 126 2.16 -14.82 -16.37
N PRO A 127 3.39 -14.98 -16.89
CA PRO A 127 4.60 -15.02 -16.05
C PRO A 127 4.85 -13.66 -15.38
N CYS A 128 5.08 -13.66 -14.07
CA CYS A 128 5.33 -12.45 -13.30
C CYS A 128 6.20 -12.71 -12.08
N ASN A 129 7.46 -12.32 -12.12
CA ASN A 129 8.42 -12.45 -11.01
C ASN A 129 7.98 -11.75 -9.72
N LYS A 130 7.14 -10.70 -9.83
CA LYS A 130 6.62 -9.98 -8.64
C LYS A 130 5.51 -10.75 -7.93
N ARG A 131 4.77 -11.59 -8.64
CA ARG A 131 3.75 -12.49 -8.10
C ARG A 131 4.35 -13.85 -7.72
N GLU A 132 5.16 -14.42 -8.62
CA GLU A 132 5.76 -15.73 -8.48
C GLU A 132 7.23 -15.67 -8.94
N PRO A 133 8.17 -15.50 -7.99
CA PRO A 133 9.59 -15.33 -8.31
C PRO A 133 10.15 -16.48 -9.18
N GLY A 134 10.91 -16.14 -10.21
CA GLY A 134 11.52 -17.09 -11.13
C GLY A 134 10.69 -17.44 -12.37
N THR A 135 9.44 -16.97 -12.47
CA THR A 135 8.59 -17.26 -13.65
C THR A 135 8.82 -16.34 -14.84
N GLY A 136 9.57 -15.25 -14.64
CA GLY A 136 9.85 -14.27 -15.70
C GLY A 136 8.98 -13.02 -15.61
N CYS A 137 9.08 -12.16 -16.63
CA CYS A 137 8.33 -10.91 -16.73
C CYS A 137 7.69 -10.77 -18.10
N GLY A 138 6.41 -11.09 -18.22
CA GLY A 138 5.68 -11.01 -19.51
C GLY A 138 5.62 -9.60 -20.11
N ALA A 139 5.81 -8.56 -19.31
CA ALA A 139 5.77 -7.17 -19.79
C ALA A 139 7.02 -6.77 -20.60
N ARG A 140 8.16 -7.43 -20.42
CA ARG A 140 9.41 -7.02 -21.08
C ARG A 140 9.33 -7.10 -22.61
N GLU A 141 8.74 -8.15 -23.12
CA GLU A 141 8.58 -8.40 -24.55
C GLU A 141 7.12 -8.25 -25.03
N GLY A 142 6.22 -7.94 -24.10
CA GLY A 142 4.80 -7.77 -24.36
C GLY A 142 4.37 -6.30 -24.42
N LEU A 143 3.08 -6.06 -24.10
CA LEU A 143 2.51 -4.72 -24.04
C LEU A 143 3.04 -3.97 -22.80
N ASN A 144 4.01 -3.10 -23.00
CA ASN A 144 4.73 -2.42 -21.91
C ASN A 144 4.61 -0.89 -21.92
N LYS A 145 3.69 -0.33 -22.69
CA LYS A 145 3.49 1.12 -22.85
C LYS A 145 3.31 1.90 -21.54
N ILE A 146 2.79 1.24 -20.49
CA ILE A 146 2.54 1.85 -19.16
C ILE A 146 3.61 1.46 -18.12
N HIS A 147 4.73 0.89 -18.56
CA HIS A 147 5.77 0.40 -17.67
C HIS A 147 6.94 1.38 -17.56
N ALA A 148 7.91 1.06 -16.71
CA ALA A 148 9.03 1.93 -16.44
C ALA A 148 9.96 2.09 -17.66
N ILE A 149 10.36 3.34 -17.93
CA ILE A 149 11.38 3.70 -18.92
C ILE A 149 12.75 3.72 -18.25
N LEU A 150 12.82 4.19 -17.00
CA LEU A 150 14.04 4.32 -16.20
C LEU A 150 13.93 3.52 -14.90
N GLY A 151 15.05 3.08 -14.36
CA GLY A 151 15.13 2.43 -13.04
C GLY A 151 14.48 1.05 -12.95
N TRP A 152 14.19 0.39 -14.06
CA TRP A 152 13.70 -0.98 -14.10
C TRP A 152 14.85 -2.00 -13.91
N SER A 153 14.51 -3.24 -13.68
CA SER A 153 15.45 -4.35 -13.57
C SER A 153 15.11 -5.48 -14.57
N GLU A 154 16.08 -6.36 -14.82
CA GLU A 154 15.87 -7.57 -15.63
C GLU A 154 14.71 -8.44 -15.10
N SER A 155 14.45 -8.38 -13.81
CA SER A 155 13.38 -9.15 -13.17
C SER A 155 12.01 -8.51 -13.29
N CYS A 156 11.92 -7.17 -13.41
CA CYS A 156 10.62 -6.48 -13.41
C CYS A 156 10.71 -5.06 -13.99
N VAL A 157 9.80 -4.72 -14.88
CA VAL A 157 9.67 -3.38 -15.49
C VAL A 157 8.44 -2.60 -14.97
N ALA A 158 7.77 -3.09 -13.91
CA ALA A 158 6.59 -2.43 -13.38
C ALA A 158 6.93 -1.12 -12.66
N THR A 159 6.04 -0.13 -12.82
CA THR A 159 6.08 1.12 -12.05
C THR A 159 5.43 0.95 -10.68
N TYR A 160 5.79 1.81 -9.73
CA TYR A 160 5.09 1.98 -8.47
C TYR A 160 3.99 3.06 -8.61
N PRO A 161 2.71 2.76 -8.35
CA PRO A 161 1.59 3.66 -8.61
C PRO A 161 1.28 4.57 -7.39
N GLY A 162 2.23 5.36 -6.93
CA GLY A 162 2.12 6.06 -5.65
C GLY A 162 2.36 7.56 -5.71
N ASP A 163 1.34 8.38 -6.07
CA ASP A 163 1.44 9.84 -6.06
C ASP A 163 1.81 10.37 -4.67
N MET A 164 1.19 9.83 -3.62
CA MET A 164 1.53 10.19 -2.23
C MET A 164 3.01 9.90 -1.90
N ALA A 165 3.57 8.79 -2.37
CA ALA A 165 4.97 8.47 -2.12
C ALA A 165 5.92 9.45 -2.81
N ASN A 166 5.59 9.90 -4.03
CA ASN A 166 6.37 10.92 -4.74
C ASN A 166 6.36 12.26 -3.97
N ALA A 167 5.19 12.67 -3.46
CA ALA A 167 5.10 13.88 -2.62
C ALA A 167 5.90 13.73 -1.32
N LEU A 168 5.81 12.59 -0.65
CA LEU A 168 6.58 12.31 0.57
C LEU A 168 8.09 12.31 0.31
N TYR A 169 8.53 11.76 -0.81
CA TYR A 169 9.93 11.80 -1.23
C TYR A 169 10.41 13.23 -1.48
N ALA A 170 9.62 14.05 -2.17
CA ALA A 170 9.93 15.45 -2.42
C ALA A 170 9.93 16.32 -1.15
N LEU A 171 9.22 15.89 -0.11
CA LEU A 171 9.18 16.52 1.21
C LEU A 171 10.23 15.97 2.18
N ASP A 172 11.13 15.11 1.73
CA ASP A 172 12.17 14.46 2.54
C ASP A 172 11.59 13.71 3.77
N ALA A 173 10.45 13.07 3.58
CA ALA A 173 9.73 12.40 4.66
C ALA A 173 10.38 11.06 5.04
N LEU A 174 10.50 10.81 6.34
CA LEU A 174 10.95 9.53 6.88
C LEU A 174 9.76 8.57 7.03
N SER A 175 9.82 7.42 6.36
CA SER A 175 8.87 6.32 6.55
C SER A 175 9.47 5.27 7.48
N LEU A 176 8.77 4.96 8.58
CA LEU A 176 9.16 3.91 9.52
C LEU A 176 8.66 2.52 9.13
N ILE A 177 7.99 2.39 7.98
CA ILE A 177 7.45 1.11 7.49
C ILE A 177 8.57 0.13 7.10
N HIS A 178 9.72 0.64 6.69
CA HIS A 178 10.84 -0.15 6.15
C HIS A 178 12.10 -0.11 7.03
N ILE A 179 11.99 0.33 8.25
CA ILE A 179 13.09 0.35 9.22
C ILE A 179 13.02 -0.88 10.13
#